data_a96fc79756b5ee68d5c8b77fa4d5b629
#
_entry.id   a96fc79756b5ee68d5c8b77fa4d5b629
#
_cell.length_a   1.000
_cell.length_b   1.000
_cell.length_c   1.000
_cell.angle_alpha   90.00
_cell.angle_beta   90.00
_cell.angle_gamma   90.00
#
_symmetry.space_group_name_H-M   'P 1'
#
loop_
_entity.id
_entity.type
_entity.pdbx_description
1 polymer ?
#
loop_
_entity_poly.entity_id
_entity_poly.type
_entity_poly.pdbx_seq_one_letter_code
_entity_poly.pdbx_strand_id
1 'polypeptide(L)'
;MGYQRDKKREQVTLVVLGDLGHSPRMNYHALSLSEEGFEVNLVGFAGSKPQIEVLKDEHITLTYMRPSPAAFGNLPRVLAYFMKVLWQAIILFFTLLTSPRSKVLLMQNPPGIPTMPVCWFFCIITRTKFLIDWHNYGYTIMAINLRQNHPLVFVYSLCERIFGKQAHGGLCVTKAMKINLAQKWGIQKVTVLYDRPADRFHPISLEEKHNLFMKLSTTYSCFSGSSPDKTVFTERYADGRVIECEDRPALLVSSTSWTEDEDFSILFHALEDYEGVRHEFPDHYPPLIVVVTGKGPMKEYYTSLVAERMWMHVAVITPWMTAEDYPTLLAAADLGVCLHYSSSGLDLPMKVVDMFGSRLPVAAIDYPALPELVKHNENGLIFKNKEELANLLQDWFRGFPRETAIKETYYDFYKNLDEFRKLKWHPCWTCNALPLFLDGVSGQQRLTN
;
A
#
# COMPACT_ATOMS: atom_id res chain seq x y z
N MET A 1 27.75 -2.13 42.84
CA MET A 1 26.91 -1.12 42.15
C MET A 1 27.66 -0.66 40.92
N GLY A 2 27.42 -1.29 39.80
CA GLY A 2 28.02 -0.91 38.50
C GLY A 2 27.13 0.13 37.84
N TYR A 3 27.64 1.33 37.65
CA TYR A 3 27.08 2.34 36.79
C TYR A 3 27.05 1.77 35.33
N GLN A 4 25.93 1.21 34.89
CA GLN A 4 25.65 1.12 33.43
C GLN A 4 25.59 2.57 32.94
N ARG A 5 26.64 3.02 32.24
CA ARG A 5 26.55 4.25 31.42
C ARG A 5 25.43 4.02 30.41
N ASP A 6 24.33 4.75 30.54
CA ASP A 6 23.32 4.84 29.52
C ASP A 6 24.01 5.20 28.19
N LYS A 7 24.12 4.22 27.33
CA LYS A 7 24.73 4.41 26.01
C LYS A 7 23.78 5.32 25.24
N LYS A 8 24.16 6.61 25.07
CA LYS A 8 23.33 7.58 24.34
C LYS A 8 22.89 6.97 23.01
N ARG A 9 21.59 6.88 22.80
CA ARG A 9 21.00 6.36 21.55
C ARG A 9 21.51 7.17 20.36
N GLU A 10 21.77 6.52 19.25
CA GLU A 10 22.21 7.18 18.03
C GLU A 10 21.04 7.79 17.29
N GLN A 11 21.20 9.01 16.78
CA GLN A 11 20.17 9.73 16.07
C GLN A 11 20.13 9.32 14.59
N VAL A 12 18.92 9.01 14.08
CA VAL A 12 18.61 8.76 12.67
C VAL A 12 17.54 9.75 12.20
N THR A 13 17.70 10.30 11.00
CA THR A 13 16.67 11.15 10.37
C THR A 13 16.02 10.42 9.21
N LEU A 14 14.69 10.36 9.22
CA LEU A 14 13.87 9.88 8.13
C LEU A 14 13.19 11.05 7.43
N VAL A 15 13.27 11.12 6.10
CA VAL A 15 12.73 12.24 5.32
C VAL A 15 11.66 11.76 4.36
N VAL A 16 10.48 12.37 4.47
CA VAL A 16 9.33 12.18 3.58
C VAL A 16 8.90 13.56 3.06
N LEU A 17 9.10 13.84 1.78
CA LEU A 17 8.55 15.06 1.18
C LEU A 17 7.06 14.88 0.85
N GLY A 18 6.28 14.54 1.84
CA GLY A 18 4.86 14.19 1.77
C GLY A 18 4.22 14.21 3.15
N ASP A 19 2.96 13.81 3.19
CA ASP A 19 2.19 13.62 4.43
C ASP A 19 2.72 12.41 5.21
N LEU A 20 3.13 12.63 6.47
CA LEU A 20 3.66 11.58 7.32
C LEU A 20 2.63 10.48 7.62
N GLY A 21 1.35 10.82 7.72
CA GLY A 21 0.28 9.85 7.95
C GLY A 21 -0.02 8.97 6.72
N HIS A 22 0.29 9.46 5.52
CA HIS A 22 0.15 8.72 4.27
C HIS A 22 1.44 7.99 3.83
N SER A 23 2.42 7.85 4.72
CA SER A 23 3.69 7.18 4.43
C SER A 23 3.92 5.98 5.35
N PRO A 24 3.11 4.91 5.25
CA PRO A 24 3.12 3.80 6.20
C PRO A 24 4.48 3.12 6.30
N ARG A 25 5.18 2.92 5.19
CA ARG A 25 6.49 2.28 5.16
C ARG A 25 7.54 3.09 5.95
N MET A 26 7.50 4.44 5.86
CA MET A 26 8.42 5.28 6.63
C MET A 26 8.06 5.30 8.13
N ASN A 27 6.78 5.16 8.47
CA ASN A 27 6.36 4.94 9.86
C ASN A 27 6.90 3.60 10.39
N TYR A 28 6.86 2.53 9.59
CA TYR A 28 7.44 1.23 9.99
C TYR A 28 8.96 1.28 10.14
N HIS A 29 9.67 2.05 9.29
CA HIS A 29 11.10 2.30 9.50
C HIS A 29 11.36 3.00 10.84
N ALA A 30 10.54 4.01 11.17
CA ALA A 30 10.68 4.74 12.43
C ALA A 30 10.49 3.83 13.65
N LEU A 31 9.44 3.02 13.65
CA LEU A 31 9.17 2.06 14.72
C LEU A 31 10.30 1.02 14.87
N SER A 32 10.76 0.44 13.75
CA SER A 32 11.84 -0.55 13.79
C SER A 32 13.16 0.04 14.26
N LEU A 33 13.47 1.28 13.90
CA LEU A 33 14.65 1.97 14.39
C LEU A 33 14.56 2.27 15.90
N SER A 34 13.40 2.70 16.38
CA SER A 34 13.15 2.93 17.81
C SER A 34 13.32 1.64 18.62
N GLU A 35 12.75 0.53 18.12
CA GLU A 35 12.86 -0.80 18.73
C GLU A 35 14.31 -1.30 18.80
N GLU A 36 15.12 -0.98 17.78
CA GLU A 36 16.55 -1.29 17.75
C GLU A 36 17.44 -0.29 18.53
N GLY A 37 16.82 0.64 19.26
CA GLY A 37 17.53 1.53 20.20
C GLY A 37 18.09 2.79 19.57
N PHE A 38 17.52 3.29 18.46
CA PHE A 38 17.85 4.58 17.90
C PHE A 38 16.89 5.67 18.40
N GLU A 39 17.35 6.93 18.39
CA GLU A 39 16.49 8.10 18.42
C GLU A 39 16.12 8.45 16.97
N VAL A 40 14.84 8.64 16.68
CA VAL A 40 14.36 8.86 15.31
C VAL A 40 13.74 10.22 15.16
N ASN A 41 14.19 10.98 14.15
CA ASN A 41 13.55 12.22 13.72
C ASN A 41 12.84 11.97 12.38
N LEU A 42 11.52 11.94 12.39
CA LEU A 42 10.69 11.74 11.20
C LEU A 42 10.24 13.10 10.66
N VAL A 43 10.79 13.50 9.51
CA VAL A 43 10.59 14.81 8.88
C VAL A 43 9.63 14.72 7.70
N GLY A 44 8.59 15.56 7.68
CA GLY A 44 7.61 15.59 6.58
C GLY A 44 6.54 16.67 6.77
N PHE A 45 5.47 16.62 5.99
CA PHE A 45 4.35 17.55 6.13
C PHE A 45 3.30 17.00 7.11
N ALA A 46 2.66 17.93 7.82
CA ALA A 46 1.45 17.63 8.57
C ALA A 46 0.26 17.47 7.60
N GLY A 47 -0.53 16.45 7.83
CA GLY A 47 -1.74 16.14 7.07
C GLY A 47 -2.57 15.16 7.86
N SER A 48 -2.62 13.92 7.44
CA SER A 48 -3.22 12.82 8.20
C SER A 48 -2.39 12.47 9.43
N LYS A 49 -3.04 11.89 10.44
CA LYS A 49 -2.33 11.43 11.64
C LYS A 49 -1.48 10.20 11.30
N PRO A 50 -0.19 10.17 11.67
CA PRO A 50 0.61 8.96 11.66
C PRO A 50 0.00 7.85 12.50
N GLN A 51 0.53 6.63 12.38
CA GLN A 51 0.09 5.48 13.19
C GLN A 51 0.20 5.79 14.68
N ILE A 52 -0.74 5.25 15.46
CA ILE A 52 -0.85 5.54 16.90
C ILE A 52 0.42 5.11 17.66
N GLU A 53 1.08 4.06 17.20
CA GLU A 53 2.32 3.52 17.74
C GLU A 53 3.46 4.55 17.58
N VAL A 54 3.56 5.20 16.40
CA VAL A 54 4.54 6.26 16.15
C VAL A 54 4.29 7.48 17.03
N LEU A 55 3.01 7.82 17.26
CA LEU A 55 2.63 8.97 18.10
C LEU A 55 2.89 8.75 19.60
N LYS A 56 2.92 7.49 20.04
CA LYS A 56 3.13 7.10 21.44
C LYS A 56 4.58 6.78 21.78
N ASP A 57 5.44 6.62 20.78
CA ASP A 57 6.83 6.24 20.98
C ASP A 57 7.66 7.46 21.40
N GLU A 58 8.26 7.42 22.58
CA GLU A 58 9.06 8.51 23.17
C GLU A 58 10.38 8.77 22.42
N HIS A 59 10.85 7.80 21.61
CA HIS A 59 12.09 7.88 20.84
C HIS A 59 11.87 8.33 19.39
N ILE A 60 10.61 8.61 19.00
CA ILE A 60 10.27 9.11 17.69
C ILE A 60 9.80 10.56 17.81
N THR A 61 10.57 11.48 17.23
CA THR A 61 10.20 12.89 17.13
C THR A 61 9.65 13.19 15.75
N LEU A 62 8.46 13.82 15.68
CA LEU A 62 7.86 14.28 14.43
C LEU A 62 8.25 15.73 14.18
N THR A 63 8.94 15.99 13.08
CA THR A 63 9.33 17.34 12.65
C THR A 63 8.54 17.75 11.41
N TYR A 64 7.58 18.67 11.60
CA TYR A 64 6.72 19.10 10.50
C TYR A 64 7.32 20.27 9.73
N MET A 65 7.38 20.13 8.41
CA MET A 65 7.77 21.19 7.48
C MET A 65 6.61 22.16 7.24
N ARG A 66 6.93 23.43 6.98
CA ARG A 66 5.92 24.43 6.61
C ARG A 66 5.43 24.20 5.18
N PRO A 67 4.12 24.15 4.94
CA PRO A 67 3.56 24.00 3.60
C PRO A 67 3.90 25.23 2.73
N SER A 68 3.80 25.07 1.40
CA SER A 68 3.99 26.20 0.48
C SER A 68 2.90 27.27 0.68
N PRO A 69 3.26 28.57 0.58
CA PRO A 69 2.29 29.66 0.69
C PRO A 69 1.14 29.52 -0.32
N ALA A 70 -0.09 29.75 0.12
CA ALA A 70 -1.28 29.70 -0.74
C ALA A 70 -1.20 30.68 -1.94
N ALA A 71 -0.49 31.79 -1.78
CA ALA A 71 -0.25 32.79 -2.82
C ALA A 71 0.38 32.22 -4.09
N PHE A 72 1.13 31.11 -4.01
CA PHE A 72 1.70 30.46 -5.20
C PHE A 72 0.62 29.88 -6.13
N GLY A 73 -0.57 29.59 -5.61
CA GLY A 73 -1.71 29.13 -6.42
C GLY A 73 -2.23 30.17 -7.40
N ASN A 74 -1.96 31.46 -7.18
CA ASN A 74 -2.38 32.57 -8.05
C ASN A 74 -1.40 32.84 -9.21
N LEU A 75 -0.26 32.15 -9.24
CA LEU A 75 0.74 32.30 -10.30
C LEU A 75 0.42 31.42 -11.51
N PRO A 76 0.93 31.76 -12.72
CA PRO A 76 0.89 30.86 -13.86
C PRO A 76 1.43 29.46 -13.49
N ARG A 77 0.78 28.41 -13.97
CA ARG A 77 1.04 27.00 -13.53
C ARG A 77 2.51 26.63 -13.47
N VAL A 78 3.31 26.99 -14.48
CA VAL A 78 4.75 26.67 -14.55
C VAL A 78 5.52 27.40 -13.45
N LEU A 79 5.23 28.70 -13.27
CA LEU A 79 5.87 29.52 -12.24
C LEU A 79 5.47 29.06 -10.82
N ALA A 80 4.19 28.76 -10.62
CA ALA A 80 3.68 28.19 -9.36
C ALA A 80 4.39 26.90 -8.99
N TYR A 81 4.58 26.00 -9.97
CA TYR A 81 5.30 24.75 -9.74
C TYR A 81 6.77 24.98 -9.38
N PHE A 82 7.46 25.84 -10.14
CA PHE A 82 8.86 26.18 -9.83
C PHE A 82 9.01 26.80 -8.43
N MET A 83 8.14 27.76 -8.07
CA MET A 83 8.16 28.40 -6.76
C MET A 83 7.87 27.40 -5.62
N LYS A 84 6.96 26.44 -5.83
CA LYS A 84 6.70 25.37 -4.86
C LYS A 84 7.92 24.47 -4.66
N VAL A 85 8.58 24.05 -5.73
CA VAL A 85 9.79 23.21 -5.66
C VAL A 85 10.92 23.97 -4.93
N LEU A 86 11.15 25.25 -5.26
CA LEU A 86 12.14 26.10 -4.60
C LEU A 86 11.83 26.25 -3.11
N TRP A 87 10.58 26.55 -2.77
CA TRP A 87 10.11 26.64 -1.38
C TRP A 87 10.36 25.33 -0.62
N GLN A 88 9.97 24.21 -1.18
CA GLN A 88 10.18 22.89 -0.58
C GLN A 88 11.67 22.61 -0.35
N ALA A 89 12.53 22.98 -1.31
CA ALA A 89 13.98 22.83 -1.16
C ALA A 89 14.53 23.65 0.02
N ILE A 90 14.13 24.91 0.10
CA ILE A 90 14.56 25.83 1.16
C ILE A 90 14.06 25.33 2.53
N ILE A 91 12.78 25.04 2.65
CA ILE A 91 12.19 24.61 3.92
C ILE A 91 12.76 23.27 4.37
N LEU A 92 12.92 22.29 3.47
CA LEU A 92 13.54 21.01 3.79
C LEU A 92 14.98 21.22 4.32
N PHE A 93 15.78 22.02 3.61
CA PHE A 93 17.16 22.27 4.01
C PHE A 93 17.26 22.93 5.39
N PHE A 94 16.47 23.99 5.65
CA PHE A 94 16.44 24.65 6.96
C PHE A 94 15.88 23.73 8.06
N THR A 95 14.87 22.92 7.77
CA THR A 95 14.34 21.94 8.73
C THR A 95 15.43 20.95 9.12
N LEU A 96 16.19 20.42 8.15
CA LEU A 96 17.29 19.51 8.43
C LEU A 96 18.43 20.16 9.24
N LEU A 97 18.77 21.43 8.96
CA LEU A 97 19.80 22.18 9.70
C LEU A 97 19.41 22.43 11.16
N THR A 98 18.12 22.64 11.43
CA THR A 98 17.60 22.89 12.80
C THR A 98 17.24 21.60 13.54
N SER A 99 17.22 20.48 12.86
CA SER A 99 16.96 19.16 13.45
C SER A 99 18.18 18.63 14.21
N PRO A 100 17.99 17.68 15.16
CA PRO A 100 19.09 17.02 15.84
C PRO A 100 20.07 16.39 14.83
N ARG A 101 21.37 16.48 15.11
CA ARG A 101 22.40 15.88 14.24
C ARG A 101 22.28 14.37 14.24
N SER A 102 22.12 13.79 13.06
CA SER A 102 22.02 12.35 12.85
C SER A 102 23.23 11.79 12.13
N LYS A 103 23.55 10.52 12.43
CA LYS A 103 24.60 9.76 11.75
C LYS A 103 24.12 9.28 10.37
N VAL A 104 22.84 8.98 10.27
CA VAL A 104 22.20 8.42 9.06
C VAL A 104 20.97 9.25 8.72
N LEU A 105 20.81 9.55 7.44
CA LEU A 105 19.60 10.11 6.86
C LEU A 105 19.09 9.13 5.80
N LEU A 106 17.86 8.65 5.99
CA LEU A 106 17.12 7.86 5.00
C LEU A 106 16.01 8.71 4.41
N MET A 107 15.99 8.88 3.09
CA MET A 107 14.89 9.56 2.41
C MET A 107 14.05 8.60 1.59
N GLN A 108 12.75 8.88 1.53
CA GLN A 108 11.82 8.20 0.62
C GLN A 108 11.96 8.76 -0.79
N ASN A 109 11.97 7.89 -1.79
CA ASN A 109 11.77 8.24 -3.20
C ASN A 109 10.60 7.45 -3.80
N PRO A 110 9.61 8.07 -4.46
CA PRO A 110 9.46 9.51 -4.75
C PRO A 110 8.96 10.35 -3.56
N PRO A 111 9.00 11.70 -3.64
CA PRO A 111 9.53 12.49 -4.74
C PRO A 111 11.05 12.70 -4.65
N GLY A 112 11.74 12.56 -5.79
CA GLY A 112 13.19 12.78 -5.89
C GLY A 112 13.58 14.25 -5.93
N ILE A 113 12.76 15.10 -6.59
CA ILE A 113 13.00 16.55 -6.69
C ILE A 113 12.01 17.29 -5.76
N PRO A 114 12.51 18.19 -4.89
CA PRO A 114 13.90 18.59 -4.63
C PRO A 114 14.63 17.73 -3.58
N THR A 115 14.02 16.64 -3.09
CA THR A 115 14.45 15.90 -1.90
C THR A 115 15.87 15.35 -2.03
N MET A 116 16.19 14.66 -3.14
CA MET A 116 17.51 14.07 -3.33
C MET A 116 18.66 15.08 -3.30
N PRO A 117 18.65 16.17 -4.12
CA PRO A 117 19.74 17.14 -4.10
C PRO A 117 19.88 17.84 -2.75
N VAL A 118 18.77 18.14 -2.07
CA VAL A 118 18.80 18.80 -0.76
C VAL A 118 19.37 17.89 0.31
N CYS A 119 18.88 16.64 0.41
CA CYS A 119 19.37 15.66 1.38
C CYS A 119 20.84 15.31 1.11
N TRP A 120 21.22 15.12 -0.14
CA TRP A 120 22.62 14.86 -0.52
C TRP A 120 23.54 15.99 -0.09
N PHE A 121 23.19 17.25 -0.42
CA PHE A 121 23.98 18.42 -0.04
C PHE A 121 24.10 18.58 1.48
N PHE A 122 22.97 18.43 2.20
CA PHE A 122 22.95 18.41 3.66
C PHE A 122 23.90 17.34 4.23
N CYS A 123 23.84 16.12 3.70
CA CYS A 123 24.65 15.00 4.17
C CYS A 123 26.16 15.22 3.95
N ILE A 124 26.54 15.90 2.87
CA ILE A 124 27.95 16.28 2.61
C ILE A 124 28.46 17.24 3.69
N ILE A 125 27.73 18.34 3.92
CA ILE A 125 28.19 19.37 4.87
C ILE A 125 28.19 18.89 6.31
N THR A 126 27.29 17.98 6.67
CA THR A 126 27.17 17.43 8.03
C THR A 126 27.92 16.11 8.23
N ARG A 127 28.48 15.52 7.18
CA ARG A 127 29.11 14.20 7.17
C ARG A 127 28.15 13.10 7.63
N THR A 128 26.87 13.22 7.27
CA THR A 128 25.82 12.24 7.56
C THR A 128 25.79 11.17 6.46
N LYS A 129 25.59 9.91 6.81
CA LYS A 129 25.42 8.82 5.86
C LYS A 129 24.10 9.00 5.12
N PHE A 130 24.12 9.08 3.79
CA PHE A 130 22.94 9.29 2.94
C PHE A 130 22.43 7.97 2.41
N LEU A 131 21.17 7.63 2.72
CA LEU A 131 20.46 6.43 2.24
C LEU A 131 19.18 6.83 1.50
N ILE A 132 18.77 6.02 0.54
CA ILE A 132 17.53 6.22 -0.22
C ILE A 132 16.67 4.96 -0.12
N ASP A 133 15.39 5.12 0.21
CA ASP A 133 14.37 4.07 0.12
C ASP A 133 13.55 4.26 -1.17
N TRP A 134 13.79 3.38 -2.14
CA TRP A 134 13.20 3.40 -3.46
C TRP A 134 11.86 2.67 -3.45
N HIS A 135 10.74 3.43 -3.42
CA HIS A 135 9.39 2.86 -3.53
C HIS A 135 8.94 2.79 -5.00
N ASN A 136 9.29 3.79 -5.79
CA ASN A 136 9.05 3.88 -7.22
C ASN A 136 10.01 4.92 -7.83
N TYR A 137 9.94 5.15 -9.15
CA TYR A 137 10.63 6.24 -9.81
C TYR A 137 9.71 7.45 -9.98
N GLY A 138 10.12 8.61 -9.50
CA GLY A 138 9.35 9.84 -9.64
C GLY A 138 9.22 10.30 -11.10
N TYR A 139 10.23 10.04 -11.95
CA TYR A 139 10.15 10.36 -13.38
C TYR A 139 9.08 9.54 -14.10
N THR A 140 8.81 8.28 -13.73
CA THR A 140 7.74 7.46 -14.35
C THR A 140 6.36 7.95 -13.95
N ILE A 141 6.19 8.33 -12.68
CA ILE A 141 4.95 8.96 -12.18
C ILE A 141 4.70 10.30 -12.91
N MET A 142 5.74 11.12 -13.09
CA MET A 142 5.61 12.37 -13.85
C MET A 142 5.24 12.11 -15.32
N ALA A 143 5.74 11.02 -15.91
CA ALA A 143 5.49 10.65 -17.30
C ALA A 143 4.02 10.27 -17.58
N ILE A 144 3.25 9.83 -16.58
CA ILE A 144 1.81 9.58 -16.72
C ILE A 144 1.10 10.86 -17.21
N ASN A 145 1.43 12.01 -16.59
CA ASN A 145 0.76 13.28 -16.92
C ASN A 145 1.42 14.06 -18.07
N LEU A 146 2.76 13.94 -18.27
CA LEU A 146 3.52 14.78 -19.20
C LEU A 146 4.03 14.05 -20.45
N ARG A 147 3.76 12.75 -20.60
CA ARG A 147 4.35 11.84 -21.60
C ARG A 147 5.85 11.60 -21.39
N GLN A 148 6.33 10.41 -21.82
CA GLN A 148 7.70 9.95 -21.56
C GLN A 148 8.80 10.86 -22.17
N ASN A 149 8.53 11.50 -23.31
CA ASN A 149 9.52 12.33 -24.02
C ASN A 149 9.56 13.79 -23.57
N HIS A 150 8.84 14.16 -22.50
CA HIS A 150 8.82 15.52 -22.03
C HIS A 150 10.15 15.91 -21.37
N PRO A 151 10.74 17.11 -21.65
CA PRO A 151 12.04 17.52 -21.08
C PRO A 151 12.12 17.44 -19.56
N LEU A 152 11.04 17.77 -18.84
CA LEU A 152 11.00 17.69 -17.38
C LEU A 152 11.12 16.24 -16.88
N VAL A 153 10.56 15.26 -17.60
CA VAL A 153 10.70 13.84 -17.27
C VAL A 153 12.16 13.41 -17.41
N PHE A 154 12.84 13.87 -18.46
CA PHE A 154 14.28 13.63 -18.65
C PHE A 154 15.11 14.25 -17.51
N VAL A 155 14.87 15.52 -17.17
CA VAL A 155 15.56 16.22 -16.07
C VAL A 155 15.33 15.49 -14.74
N TYR A 156 14.11 15.04 -14.49
CA TYR A 156 13.79 14.28 -13.28
C TYR A 156 14.55 12.95 -13.23
N SER A 157 14.54 12.17 -14.32
CA SER A 157 15.28 10.91 -14.43
C SER A 157 16.79 11.12 -14.26
N LEU A 158 17.34 12.21 -14.81
CA LEU A 158 18.74 12.56 -14.64
C LEU A 158 19.08 12.90 -13.17
N CYS A 159 18.20 13.62 -12.49
CA CYS A 159 18.32 13.91 -11.05
C CYS A 159 18.37 12.63 -10.22
N GLU A 160 17.39 11.74 -10.39
CA GLU A 160 17.35 10.44 -9.67
C GLU A 160 18.62 9.61 -9.96
N ARG A 161 19.07 9.58 -11.21
CA ARG A 161 20.29 8.86 -11.60
C ARG A 161 21.55 9.44 -10.95
N ILE A 162 21.72 10.77 -10.97
CA ILE A 162 22.93 11.44 -10.43
C ILE A 162 22.98 11.28 -8.92
N PHE A 163 21.94 11.69 -8.20
CA PHE A 163 21.92 11.67 -6.75
C PHE A 163 21.75 10.28 -6.18
N GLY A 164 21.07 9.37 -6.90
CA GLY A 164 20.99 7.96 -6.53
C GLY A 164 22.37 7.29 -6.49
N LYS A 165 23.27 7.64 -7.41
CA LYS A 165 24.66 7.15 -7.40
C LYS A 165 25.50 7.70 -6.26
N GLN A 166 25.14 8.87 -5.72
CA GLN A 166 25.86 9.50 -4.61
C GLN A 166 25.42 8.96 -3.24
N ALA A 167 24.34 8.17 -3.18
CA ALA A 167 23.93 7.56 -1.95
C ALA A 167 24.94 6.49 -1.48
N HIS A 168 25.15 6.43 -0.17
CA HIS A 168 26.05 5.44 0.43
C HIS A 168 25.48 4.02 0.35
N GLY A 169 24.14 3.91 0.22
CA GLY A 169 23.37 2.69 0.06
C GLY A 169 21.89 3.00 -0.01
N GLY A 170 21.06 1.97 -0.07
CA GLY A 170 19.60 2.17 -0.07
C GLY A 170 18.83 0.87 0.07
N LEU A 171 17.52 1.06 0.12
CA LEU A 171 16.52 0.00 0.11
C LEU A 171 15.68 0.12 -1.16
N CYS A 172 15.08 -0.96 -1.59
CA CYS A 172 14.06 -0.95 -2.63
C CYS A 172 12.99 -2.01 -2.37
N VAL A 173 11.84 -1.83 -2.99
CA VAL A 173 10.65 -2.64 -2.68
C VAL A 173 10.62 -3.99 -3.41
N THR A 174 11.42 -4.20 -4.49
CA THR A 174 11.41 -5.44 -5.29
C THR A 174 12.80 -5.82 -5.80
N LYS A 175 12.97 -7.10 -6.15
CA LYS A 175 14.15 -7.58 -6.88
C LYS A 175 14.23 -6.98 -8.28
N ALA A 176 13.08 -6.85 -8.96
CA ALA A 176 13.00 -6.21 -10.27
C ALA A 176 13.56 -4.78 -10.24
N MET A 177 13.19 -3.99 -9.22
CA MET A 177 13.72 -2.64 -9.02
C MET A 177 15.22 -2.64 -8.73
N LYS A 178 15.71 -3.54 -7.86
CA LYS A 178 17.15 -3.69 -7.60
C LYS A 178 17.94 -3.96 -8.87
N ILE A 179 17.46 -4.90 -9.70
CA ILE A 179 18.10 -5.24 -10.98
C ILE A 179 18.08 -4.03 -11.93
N ASN A 180 16.94 -3.35 -12.02
CA ASN A 180 16.79 -2.17 -12.87
C ASN A 180 17.71 -1.01 -12.44
N LEU A 181 17.81 -0.72 -11.14
CA LEU A 181 18.72 0.28 -10.59
C LEU A 181 20.18 -0.02 -10.95
N ALA A 182 20.58 -1.29 -10.83
CA ALA A 182 21.93 -1.73 -11.16
C ALA A 182 22.22 -1.64 -12.67
N GLN A 183 21.32 -2.16 -13.51
CA GLN A 183 21.52 -2.23 -14.95
C GLN A 183 21.39 -0.87 -15.65
N LYS A 184 20.32 -0.13 -15.33
CA LYS A 184 20.01 1.14 -15.99
C LYS A 184 20.87 2.30 -15.51
N TRP A 185 21.14 2.35 -14.19
CA TRP A 185 21.81 3.48 -13.58
C TRP A 185 23.14 3.15 -12.90
N GLY A 186 23.54 1.87 -12.79
CA GLY A 186 24.76 1.44 -12.13
C GLY A 186 24.72 1.61 -10.61
N ILE A 187 23.53 1.64 -10.00
CA ILE A 187 23.33 1.76 -8.55
C ILE A 187 23.28 0.35 -7.98
N GLN A 188 24.38 -0.11 -7.36
CA GLN A 188 24.52 -1.50 -6.91
C GLN A 188 24.26 -1.72 -5.41
N LYS A 189 24.50 -0.67 -4.59
CA LYS A 189 24.39 -0.76 -3.13
C LYS A 189 22.95 -0.60 -2.65
N VAL A 190 22.06 -1.49 -3.11
CA VAL A 190 20.63 -1.46 -2.74
C VAL A 190 20.22 -2.85 -2.26
N THR A 191 19.54 -2.89 -1.11
CA THR A 191 18.99 -4.10 -0.51
C THR A 191 17.48 -4.14 -0.71
N VAL A 192 16.94 -5.30 -1.06
CA VAL A 192 15.49 -5.49 -1.19
C VAL A 192 14.87 -5.62 0.19
N LEU A 193 13.84 -4.81 0.45
CA LEU A 193 13.00 -4.90 1.63
C LEU A 193 11.53 -4.89 1.17
N TYR A 194 10.92 -6.05 1.10
CA TYR A 194 9.50 -6.16 0.76
C TYR A 194 8.60 -5.59 1.84
N ASP A 195 7.51 -4.95 1.41
CA ASP A 195 6.46 -4.54 2.33
C ASP A 195 5.77 -5.74 2.95
N ARG A 196 5.28 -5.57 4.19
CA ARG A 196 4.57 -6.58 4.96
C ARG A 196 3.29 -5.96 5.53
N PRO A 197 2.23 -6.77 5.70
CA PRO A 197 0.99 -6.26 6.24
C PRO A 197 1.16 -5.80 7.70
N ALA A 198 0.46 -4.72 8.04
CA ALA A 198 0.32 -4.32 9.44
C ALA A 198 -0.45 -5.38 10.24
N ASP A 199 -0.23 -5.44 11.55
CA ASP A 199 -0.88 -6.43 12.41
C ASP A 199 -2.41 -6.30 12.46
N ARG A 200 -2.96 -5.12 12.17
CA ARG A 200 -4.41 -4.89 12.04
C ARG A 200 -5.06 -5.65 10.87
N PHE A 201 -4.27 -6.08 9.87
CA PHE A 201 -4.73 -6.93 8.77
C PHE A 201 -4.55 -8.39 9.17
N HIS A 202 -5.63 -9.02 9.63
CA HIS A 202 -5.66 -10.39 10.08
C HIS A 202 -7.04 -11.01 9.79
N PRO A 203 -7.18 -12.35 9.73
CA PRO A 203 -8.47 -13.00 9.67
C PRO A 203 -9.33 -12.64 10.87
N ILE A 204 -10.62 -12.54 10.63
CA ILE A 204 -11.61 -12.16 11.64
C ILE A 204 -12.53 -13.34 11.98
N SER A 205 -13.21 -13.25 13.12
CA SER A 205 -14.28 -14.17 13.51
C SER A 205 -15.56 -13.92 12.70
N LEU A 206 -16.44 -14.93 12.67
CA LEU A 206 -17.74 -14.79 12.03
C LEU A 206 -18.62 -13.73 12.73
N GLU A 207 -18.42 -13.52 14.02
CA GLU A 207 -19.07 -12.47 14.81
C GLU A 207 -18.68 -11.06 14.31
N GLU A 208 -17.37 -10.81 14.12
CA GLU A 208 -16.88 -9.54 13.59
C GLU A 208 -17.37 -9.29 12.17
N LYS A 209 -17.41 -10.34 11.35
CA LYS A 209 -17.95 -10.33 9.98
C LYS A 209 -19.42 -9.93 10.00
N HIS A 210 -20.24 -10.56 10.86
CA HIS A 210 -21.65 -10.26 11.02
C HIS A 210 -21.90 -8.81 11.45
N ASN A 211 -21.16 -8.34 12.46
CA ASN A 211 -21.27 -6.98 12.96
C ASN A 211 -20.97 -5.92 11.88
N LEU A 212 -19.93 -6.16 11.04
CA LEU A 212 -19.66 -5.28 9.91
C LEU A 212 -20.82 -5.30 8.90
N PHE A 213 -21.33 -6.47 8.54
CA PHE A 213 -22.42 -6.59 7.56
C PHE A 213 -23.71 -5.96 8.08
N MET A 214 -24.03 -6.10 9.37
CA MET A 214 -25.15 -5.40 10.01
C MET A 214 -24.95 -3.87 9.94
N LYS A 215 -23.75 -3.37 10.17
CA LYS A 215 -23.44 -1.94 10.03
C LYS A 215 -23.63 -1.47 8.58
N LEU A 216 -23.16 -2.24 7.59
CA LEU A 216 -23.32 -1.90 6.18
C LEU A 216 -24.77 -1.98 5.70
N SER A 217 -25.58 -2.90 6.24
CA SER A 217 -26.99 -3.06 5.87
C SER A 217 -27.84 -1.84 6.24
N THR A 218 -27.43 -1.03 7.21
CA THR A 218 -28.13 0.22 7.57
C THR A 218 -28.08 1.26 6.44
N THR A 219 -27.08 1.19 5.58
CA THR A 219 -26.86 2.15 4.48
C THR A 219 -27.08 1.53 3.11
N TYR A 220 -26.73 0.25 2.95
CA TYR A 220 -26.76 -0.47 1.68
C TYR A 220 -27.73 -1.64 1.74
N SER A 221 -28.89 -1.50 1.11
CA SER A 221 -29.96 -2.52 1.12
C SER A 221 -29.53 -3.88 0.57
N CYS A 222 -28.51 -3.93 -0.29
CA CYS A 222 -27.95 -5.19 -0.81
C CYS A 222 -27.31 -6.07 0.29
N PHE A 223 -27.04 -5.53 1.48
CA PHE A 223 -26.58 -6.30 2.65
C PHE A 223 -27.72 -6.76 3.54
N SER A 224 -28.93 -6.20 3.40
CA SER A 224 -30.05 -6.46 4.32
C SER A 224 -30.62 -7.86 4.13
N GLY A 225 -30.84 -8.57 5.22
CA GLY A 225 -31.55 -9.83 5.26
C GLY A 225 -33.06 -9.66 5.48
N SER A 226 -33.75 -10.77 5.68
CA SER A 226 -35.21 -10.82 5.88
C SER A 226 -35.68 -10.58 7.31
N SER A 227 -34.75 -10.47 8.27
CA SER A 227 -35.05 -10.23 9.69
C SER A 227 -34.02 -9.27 10.33
N PRO A 228 -34.29 -8.70 11.50
CA PRO A 228 -33.40 -7.73 12.16
C PRO A 228 -32.00 -8.24 12.48
N ASP A 229 -31.86 -9.54 12.77
CA ASP A 229 -30.58 -10.18 13.11
C ASP A 229 -29.96 -10.98 11.96
N LYS A 230 -30.37 -10.64 10.71
CA LYS A 230 -29.94 -11.32 9.50
C LYS A 230 -29.46 -10.34 8.44
N THR A 231 -28.37 -10.70 7.79
CA THR A 231 -27.90 -10.08 6.53
C THR A 231 -28.03 -11.11 5.40
N VAL A 232 -27.75 -10.72 4.17
CA VAL A 232 -27.69 -11.70 3.06
C VAL A 232 -26.55 -12.70 3.21
N PHE A 233 -25.55 -12.41 4.06
CA PHE A 233 -24.36 -13.25 4.28
C PHE A 233 -24.42 -14.08 5.54
N THR A 234 -24.98 -13.54 6.61
CA THR A 234 -24.89 -14.12 7.97
C THR A 234 -26.18 -13.92 8.75
N GLU A 235 -26.46 -14.85 9.66
CA GLU A 235 -27.61 -14.78 10.56
C GLU A 235 -27.19 -15.08 12.00
N ARG A 236 -27.67 -14.25 12.95
CA ARG A 236 -27.50 -14.47 14.39
C ARG A 236 -28.74 -15.13 14.95
N TYR A 237 -28.55 -16.25 15.62
CA TYR A 237 -29.61 -16.95 16.32
C TYR A 237 -29.86 -16.40 17.72
N ALA A 238 -31.04 -16.76 18.29
CA ALA A 238 -31.45 -16.34 19.63
C ALA A 238 -30.48 -16.80 20.75
N ASP A 239 -29.68 -17.84 20.51
CA ASP A 239 -28.66 -18.34 21.43
C ASP A 239 -27.32 -17.59 21.29
N GLY A 240 -27.26 -16.57 20.42
CA GLY A 240 -26.11 -15.73 20.16
C GLY A 240 -25.14 -16.28 19.09
N ARG A 241 -25.32 -17.51 18.61
CA ARG A 241 -24.46 -18.06 17.54
C ARG A 241 -24.70 -17.35 16.23
N VAL A 242 -23.62 -17.07 15.51
CA VAL A 242 -23.66 -16.53 14.16
C VAL A 242 -23.28 -17.65 13.17
N ILE A 243 -24.04 -17.75 12.08
CA ILE A 243 -23.75 -18.69 10.98
C ILE A 243 -23.71 -17.96 9.65
N GLU A 244 -23.00 -18.49 8.66
CA GLU A 244 -23.10 -18.04 7.27
C GLU A 244 -24.37 -18.58 6.62
N CYS A 245 -25.03 -17.77 5.79
CA CYS A 245 -26.18 -18.20 5.00
C CYS A 245 -25.74 -19.17 3.89
N GLU A 246 -26.45 -20.27 3.69
CA GLU A 246 -26.08 -21.29 2.69
C GLU A 246 -26.13 -20.79 1.24
N ASP A 247 -27.05 -19.84 0.96
CA ASP A 247 -27.28 -19.26 -0.36
C ASP A 247 -26.73 -17.82 -0.45
N ARG A 248 -25.71 -17.50 0.35
CA ARG A 248 -25.17 -16.14 0.39
C ARG A 248 -24.57 -15.71 -0.95
N PRO A 249 -24.66 -14.43 -1.30
CA PRO A 249 -23.89 -13.89 -2.41
C PRO A 249 -22.39 -14.03 -2.15
N ALA A 250 -21.59 -13.89 -3.18
CA ALA A 250 -20.15 -13.72 -3.02
C ALA A 250 -19.82 -12.23 -2.82
N LEU A 251 -18.82 -11.94 -1.98
CA LEU A 251 -18.34 -10.59 -1.68
C LEU A 251 -17.00 -10.35 -2.34
N LEU A 252 -16.99 -9.46 -3.33
CA LEU A 252 -15.79 -9.02 -4.02
C LEU A 252 -15.40 -7.62 -3.52
N VAL A 253 -14.13 -7.41 -3.22
CA VAL A 253 -13.64 -6.11 -2.74
C VAL A 253 -12.53 -5.56 -3.62
N SER A 254 -12.56 -4.25 -3.89
CA SER A 254 -11.46 -3.50 -4.47
C SER A 254 -11.24 -2.22 -3.68
N SER A 255 -9.99 -1.85 -3.45
CA SER A 255 -9.62 -0.58 -2.85
C SER A 255 -8.86 0.29 -3.85
N THR A 256 -9.21 1.58 -3.90
CA THR A 256 -8.73 2.46 -4.96
C THR A 256 -8.51 3.88 -4.48
N SER A 257 -7.60 4.58 -5.15
CA SER A 257 -7.48 6.03 -5.05
C SER A 257 -8.29 6.77 -6.13
N TRP A 258 -9.04 6.03 -6.96
CA TRP A 258 -9.83 6.56 -8.08
C TRP A 258 -9.02 7.50 -8.97
N THR A 259 -7.81 7.10 -9.33
CA THR A 259 -6.86 7.82 -10.18
C THR A 259 -6.76 7.16 -11.56
N GLU A 260 -6.19 7.87 -12.54
CA GLU A 260 -6.11 7.42 -13.93
C GLU A 260 -5.23 6.17 -14.16
N ASP A 261 -4.40 5.81 -13.19
CA ASP A 261 -3.58 4.59 -13.19
C ASP A 261 -4.35 3.32 -12.82
N GLU A 262 -5.64 3.45 -12.46
CA GLU A 262 -6.54 2.34 -12.14
C GLU A 262 -7.76 2.36 -13.04
N ASP A 263 -7.74 1.60 -14.14
CA ASP A 263 -8.86 1.54 -15.08
C ASP A 263 -9.97 0.59 -14.61
N PHE A 264 -10.97 1.15 -13.92
CA PHE A 264 -12.13 0.40 -13.44
C PHE A 264 -13.07 -0.08 -14.56
N SER A 265 -12.91 0.39 -15.79
CA SER A 265 -13.67 -0.14 -16.91
C SER A 265 -13.42 -1.63 -17.14
N ILE A 266 -12.20 -2.10 -16.83
CA ILE A 266 -11.82 -3.52 -16.88
C ILE A 266 -12.70 -4.36 -15.93
N LEU A 267 -12.84 -3.93 -14.68
CA LEU A 267 -13.68 -4.61 -13.71
C LEU A 267 -15.16 -4.59 -14.13
N PHE A 268 -15.67 -3.42 -14.53
CA PHE A 268 -17.09 -3.30 -14.85
C PHE A 268 -17.51 -4.09 -16.10
N HIS A 269 -16.65 -4.23 -17.10
CA HIS A 269 -16.91 -5.13 -18.22
C HIS A 269 -16.87 -6.61 -17.78
N ALA A 270 -15.92 -7.00 -16.93
CA ALA A 270 -15.88 -8.36 -16.40
C ALA A 270 -17.11 -8.70 -15.55
N LEU A 271 -17.63 -7.71 -14.80
CA LEU A 271 -18.89 -7.86 -14.06
C LEU A 271 -20.12 -7.95 -14.96
N GLU A 272 -20.12 -7.26 -16.11
CA GLU A 272 -21.19 -7.36 -17.10
C GLU A 272 -21.24 -8.75 -17.74
N ASP A 273 -20.08 -9.31 -18.09
CA ASP A 273 -19.99 -10.68 -18.57
C ASP A 273 -20.46 -11.69 -17.50
N TYR A 274 -20.09 -11.46 -16.22
CA TYR A 274 -20.53 -12.27 -15.10
C TYR A 274 -22.05 -12.18 -14.87
N GLU A 275 -22.66 -10.99 -14.98
CA GLU A 275 -24.12 -10.79 -14.90
C GLU A 275 -24.84 -11.64 -15.93
N GLY A 276 -24.34 -11.67 -17.19
CA GLY A 276 -24.88 -12.48 -18.27
C GLY A 276 -24.84 -13.99 -17.95
N VAL A 277 -23.68 -14.49 -17.51
CA VAL A 277 -23.49 -15.90 -17.16
C VAL A 277 -24.34 -16.29 -15.94
N ARG A 278 -24.44 -15.41 -14.93
CA ARG A 278 -25.30 -15.64 -13.77
C ARG A 278 -26.78 -15.70 -14.15
N HIS A 279 -27.21 -14.85 -15.08
CA HIS A 279 -28.59 -14.88 -15.58
C HIS A 279 -28.91 -16.19 -16.31
N GLU A 280 -27.98 -16.68 -17.13
CA GLU A 280 -28.15 -17.92 -17.91
C GLU A 280 -28.05 -19.19 -17.03
N PHE A 281 -27.15 -19.20 -16.01
CA PHE A 281 -26.87 -20.34 -15.17
C PHE A 281 -27.02 -20.03 -13.67
N PRO A 282 -28.26 -19.72 -13.19
CA PRO A 282 -28.49 -19.25 -11.83
C PRO A 282 -28.12 -20.25 -10.73
N ASP A 283 -28.13 -21.54 -10.99
CA ASP A 283 -27.76 -22.56 -10.01
C ASP A 283 -26.25 -22.77 -9.88
N HIS A 284 -25.48 -22.30 -10.83
CA HIS A 284 -24.02 -22.48 -10.86
C HIS A 284 -23.21 -21.28 -10.35
N TYR A 285 -23.79 -20.10 -10.35
CA TYR A 285 -23.10 -18.87 -9.97
C TYR A 285 -23.89 -18.09 -8.91
N PRO A 286 -23.25 -17.59 -7.83
CA PRO A 286 -23.93 -16.75 -6.86
C PRO A 286 -24.17 -15.35 -7.39
N PRO A 287 -25.11 -14.59 -6.80
CA PRO A 287 -25.09 -13.13 -6.95
C PRO A 287 -23.78 -12.55 -6.41
N LEU A 288 -23.34 -11.40 -6.94
CA LEU A 288 -22.14 -10.69 -6.45
C LEU A 288 -22.52 -9.38 -5.76
N ILE A 289 -21.91 -9.13 -4.60
CA ILE A 289 -21.83 -7.80 -4.02
C ILE A 289 -20.38 -7.35 -4.13
N VAL A 290 -20.18 -6.22 -4.83
CA VAL A 290 -18.87 -5.65 -5.13
C VAL A 290 -18.71 -4.36 -4.35
N VAL A 291 -17.76 -4.32 -3.44
CA VAL A 291 -17.44 -3.15 -2.64
C VAL A 291 -16.16 -2.50 -3.18
N VAL A 292 -16.29 -1.29 -3.75
CA VAL A 292 -15.14 -0.51 -4.20
C VAL A 292 -14.94 0.66 -3.25
N THR A 293 -13.95 0.58 -2.37
CA THR A 293 -13.70 1.59 -1.35
C THR A 293 -12.55 2.51 -1.71
N GLY A 294 -12.72 3.80 -1.47
CA GLY A 294 -11.69 4.81 -1.69
C GLY A 294 -12.23 6.20 -1.98
N LYS A 295 -11.31 7.17 -2.07
CA LYS A 295 -11.56 8.56 -2.45
C LYS A 295 -10.66 8.94 -3.61
N GLY A 296 -11.15 9.76 -4.53
CA GLY A 296 -10.34 10.30 -5.61
C GLY A 296 -11.15 10.93 -6.74
N PRO A 297 -10.47 11.54 -7.71
CA PRO A 297 -11.08 12.39 -8.71
C PRO A 297 -12.01 11.67 -9.69
N MET A 298 -11.75 10.38 -9.98
CA MET A 298 -12.54 9.60 -10.94
C MET A 298 -13.75 8.89 -10.31
N LYS A 299 -13.97 9.03 -8.98
CA LYS A 299 -15.05 8.32 -8.28
C LYS A 299 -16.42 8.60 -8.87
N GLU A 300 -16.76 9.87 -9.05
CA GLU A 300 -18.08 10.28 -9.60
C GLU A 300 -18.30 9.73 -11.00
N TYR A 301 -17.28 9.81 -11.86
CA TYR A 301 -17.33 9.27 -13.21
C TYR A 301 -17.68 7.78 -13.22
N TYR A 302 -16.93 6.96 -12.48
CA TYR A 302 -17.18 5.52 -12.45
C TYR A 302 -18.47 5.14 -11.72
N THR A 303 -18.87 5.88 -10.69
CA THR A 303 -20.16 5.66 -10.01
C THR A 303 -21.33 5.91 -10.95
N SER A 304 -21.25 6.95 -11.79
CA SER A 304 -22.27 7.22 -12.83
C SER A 304 -22.36 6.09 -13.86
N LEU A 305 -21.21 5.60 -14.34
CA LEU A 305 -21.18 4.46 -15.27
C LEU A 305 -21.82 3.18 -14.69
N VAL A 306 -21.65 2.92 -13.40
CA VAL A 306 -22.31 1.80 -12.72
C VAL A 306 -23.80 2.00 -12.61
N ALA A 307 -24.25 3.23 -12.29
CA ALA A 307 -25.68 3.56 -12.12
C ALA A 307 -26.48 3.42 -13.43
N GLU A 308 -25.85 3.59 -14.60
CA GLU A 308 -26.46 3.39 -15.92
C GLU A 308 -26.68 1.89 -16.25
N ARG A 309 -26.02 0.97 -15.52
CA ARG A 309 -26.11 -0.47 -15.75
C ARG A 309 -27.22 -1.05 -14.88
N MET A 310 -28.21 -1.65 -15.52
CA MET A 310 -29.35 -2.29 -14.84
C MET A 310 -29.07 -3.76 -14.51
N TRP A 311 -28.00 -4.01 -13.73
CA TRP A 311 -27.66 -5.35 -13.27
C TRP A 311 -28.68 -5.86 -12.25
N MET A 312 -29.07 -7.12 -12.37
CA MET A 312 -30.04 -7.77 -11.48
C MET A 312 -29.35 -8.63 -10.40
N HIS A 313 -28.16 -9.16 -10.74
CA HIS A 313 -27.45 -10.12 -9.91
C HIS A 313 -26.10 -9.59 -9.37
N VAL A 314 -25.63 -8.45 -9.90
CA VAL A 314 -24.40 -7.79 -9.45
C VAL A 314 -24.76 -6.45 -8.83
N ALA A 315 -24.43 -6.26 -7.56
CA ALA A 315 -24.59 -4.99 -6.85
C ALA A 315 -23.22 -4.36 -6.59
N VAL A 316 -22.97 -3.14 -7.10
CA VAL A 316 -21.74 -2.40 -6.86
C VAL A 316 -22.01 -1.25 -5.91
N ILE A 317 -21.28 -1.16 -4.80
CA ILE A 317 -21.33 -0.05 -3.85
C ILE A 317 -19.95 0.57 -3.65
N THR A 318 -19.93 1.87 -3.33
CA THR A 318 -18.68 2.62 -3.18
C THR A 318 -18.57 3.33 -1.82
N PRO A 319 -18.59 2.58 -0.69
CA PRO A 319 -18.49 3.17 0.64
C PRO A 319 -17.11 3.80 0.88
N TRP A 320 -17.10 4.80 1.77
CA TRP A 320 -15.87 5.17 2.46
C TRP A 320 -15.78 4.39 3.76
N MET A 321 -14.75 3.57 3.89
CA MET A 321 -14.51 2.78 5.09
C MET A 321 -13.67 3.55 6.10
N THR A 322 -13.96 3.38 7.38
CA THR A 322 -13.10 3.88 8.46
C THR A 322 -11.79 3.08 8.53
N ALA A 323 -10.81 3.56 9.26
CA ALA A 323 -9.53 2.86 9.42
C ALA A 323 -9.69 1.53 10.18
N GLU A 324 -10.72 1.42 11.01
CA GLU A 324 -11.06 0.23 11.78
C GLU A 324 -11.86 -0.79 10.94
N ASP A 325 -12.83 -0.30 10.15
CA ASP A 325 -13.71 -1.17 9.35
C ASP A 325 -13.03 -1.72 8.09
N TYR A 326 -12.02 -1.01 7.55
CA TYR A 326 -11.35 -1.41 6.31
C TYR A 326 -10.64 -2.77 6.40
N PRO A 327 -9.83 -3.08 7.44
CA PRO A 327 -9.27 -4.41 7.60
C PRO A 327 -10.33 -5.51 7.76
N THR A 328 -11.41 -5.20 8.49
CA THR A 328 -12.53 -6.13 8.70
C THR A 328 -13.25 -6.43 7.38
N LEU A 329 -13.44 -5.43 6.52
CA LEU A 329 -14.02 -5.61 5.18
C LEU A 329 -13.15 -6.53 4.32
N LEU A 330 -11.83 -6.33 4.30
CA LEU A 330 -10.91 -7.18 3.55
C LEU A 330 -10.97 -8.63 4.05
N ALA A 331 -10.97 -8.83 5.36
CA ALA A 331 -11.03 -10.18 5.96
C ALA A 331 -12.42 -10.85 5.82
N ALA A 332 -13.47 -10.08 5.54
CA ALA A 332 -14.82 -10.59 5.32
C ALA A 332 -15.09 -11.01 3.87
N ALA A 333 -14.29 -10.53 2.92
CA ALA A 333 -14.49 -10.74 1.49
C ALA A 333 -14.04 -12.14 1.01
N ASP A 334 -14.55 -12.55 -0.14
CA ASP A 334 -14.24 -13.85 -0.76
C ASP A 334 -13.15 -13.75 -1.83
N LEU A 335 -13.03 -12.58 -2.49
CA LEU A 335 -11.98 -12.28 -3.46
C LEU A 335 -11.68 -10.78 -3.49
N GLY A 336 -10.40 -10.42 -3.51
CA GLY A 336 -9.94 -9.07 -3.80
C GLY A 336 -9.69 -8.86 -5.29
N VAL A 337 -9.91 -7.64 -5.79
CA VAL A 337 -9.49 -7.25 -7.15
C VAL A 337 -8.59 -6.03 -7.06
N CYS A 338 -7.41 -6.12 -7.67
CA CYS A 338 -6.45 -5.03 -7.73
C CYS A 338 -6.18 -4.63 -9.19
N LEU A 339 -6.58 -3.41 -9.53
CA LEU A 339 -6.39 -2.82 -10.87
C LEU A 339 -5.19 -1.87 -10.92
N HIS A 340 -4.44 -1.75 -9.81
CA HIS A 340 -3.27 -0.89 -9.76
C HIS A 340 -2.20 -1.37 -10.74
N TYR A 341 -1.86 -0.51 -11.71
CA TYR A 341 -0.76 -0.72 -12.64
C TYR A 341 0.42 0.18 -12.28
N SER A 342 1.55 -0.42 -11.97
CA SER A 342 2.75 0.32 -11.60
C SER A 342 3.26 1.20 -12.75
N SER A 343 3.49 2.49 -12.51
CA SER A 343 4.03 3.42 -13.52
C SER A 343 5.42 3.04 -14.04
N SER A 344 6.21 2.36 -13.23
CA SER A 344 7.53 1.83 -13.60
C SER A 344 7.49 0.35 -13.95
N GLY A 345 6.43 -0.37 -13.57
CA GLY A 345 6.36 -1.83 -13.59
C GLY A 345 7.22 -2.52 -12.54
N LEU A 346 7.75 -1.78 -11.53
CA LEU A 346 8.80 -2.27 -10.64
C LEU A 346 8.44 -2.23 -9.14
N ASP A 347 7.38 -1.55 -8.73
CA ASP A 347 6.84 -1.56 -7.36
C ASP A 347 5.74 -2.60 -7.19
N LEU A 348 5.24 -2.75 -5.98
CA LEU A 348 4.17 -3.68 -5.63
C LEU A 348 3.01 -2.94 -4.95
N PRO A 349 1.76 -3.36 -5.18
CA PRO A 349 0.60 -2.68 -4.63
C PRO A 349 0.42 -3.02 -3.14
N MET A 350 0.53 -2.01 -2.27
CA MET A 350 0.29 -2.15 -0.83
C MET A 350 -1.11 -2.72 -0.52
N LYS A 351 -2.09 -2.42 -1.39
CA LYS A 351 -3.46 -2.95 -1.28
C LYS A 351 -3.50 -4.48 -1.29
N VAL A 352 -2.66 -5.11 -2.13
CA VAL A 352 -2.54 -6.59 -2.17
C VAL A 352 -1.84 -7.12 -0.91
N VAL A 353 -0.84 -6.39 -0.39
CA VAL A 353 -0.19 -6.75 0.87
C VAL A 353 -1.20 -6.74 2.03
N ASP A 354 -2.07 -5.72 2.08
CA ASP A 354 -3.14 -5.62 3.08
C ASP A 354 -4.18 -6.75 2.94
N MET A 355 -4.60 -7.07 1.70
CA MET A 355 -5.51 -8.17 1.40
C MET A 355 -4.90 -9.51 1.82
N PHE A 356 -3.63 -9.76 1.51
CA PHE A 356 -2.93 -10.97 1.94
C PHE A 356 -2.77 -11.04 3.46
N GLY A 357 -2.54 -9.90 4.12
CA GLY A 357 -2.57 -9.81 5.59
C GLY A 357 -3.90 -10.25 6.19
N SER A 358 -4.99 -9.88 5.54
CA SER A 358 -6.37 -10.26 5.89
C SER A 358 -6.75 -11.69 5.44
N ARG A 359 -5.81 -12.44 4.86
CA ARG A 359 -6.02 -13.79 4.32
C ARG A 359 -6.95 -13.82 3.11
N LEU A 360 -7.03 -12.74 2.35
CA LEU A 360 -7.90 -12.60 1.19
C LEU A 360 -7.12 -12.89 -0.11
N PRO A 361 -7.50 -13.91 -0.89
CA PRO A 361 -6.97 -14.13 -2.25
C PRO A 361 -7.29 -12.94 -3.16
N VAL A 362 -6.42 -12.66 -4.13
CA VAL A 362 -6.55 -11.48 -4.99
C VAL A 362 -6.44 -11.84 -6.46
N ALA A 363 -7.32 -11.30 -7.29
CA ALA A 363 -7.10 -11.17 -8.73
C ALA A 363 -6.44 -9.81 -9.01
N ALA A 364 -5.25 -9.79 -9.61
CA ALA A 364 -4.47 -8.58 -9.85
C ALA A 364 -4.05 -8.45 -11.32
N ILE A 365 -4.04 -7.21 -11.83
CA ILE A 365 -3.61 -6.92 -13.20
C ILE A 365 -2.12 -7.15 -13.36
N ASP A 366 -1.71 -7.79 -14.48
CA ASP A 366 -0.34 -8.19 -14.75
C ASP A 366 0.58 -7.00 -15.06
N TYR A 367 1.77 -7.01 -14.44
CA TYR A 367 2.91 -6.17 -14.80
C TYR A 367 4.23 -6.80 -14.30
N PRO A 368 5.40 -6.38 -14.78
CA PRO A 368 6.65 -7.14 -14.62
C PRO A 368 7.04 -7.56 -13.20
N ALA A 369 6.83 -6.71 -12.19
CA ALA A 369 7.21 -7.03 -10.81
C ALA A 369 6.11 -7.77 -10.02
N LEU A 370 4.86 -7.78 -10.49
CA LEU A 370 3.72 -8.36 -9.76
C LEU A 370 3.96 -9.81 -9.30
N PRO A 371 4.59 -10.71 -10.10
CA PRO A 371 4.85 -12.09 -9.69
C PRO A 371 5.77 -12.25 -8.47
N GLU A 372 6.45 -11.18 -8.02
CA GLU A 372 7.19 -11.21 -6.74
C GLU A 372 6.25 -11.23 -5.53
N LEU A 373 5.00 -10.77 -5.68
CA LEU A 373 3.98 -10.74 -4.62
C LEU A 373 2.84 -11.73 -4.90
N VAL A 374 2.22 -11.63 -6.08
CA VAL A 374 1.08 -12.47 -6.48
C VAL A 374 1.59 -13.61 -7.35
N LYS A 375 1.48 -14.82 -6.86
CA LYS A 375 1.82 -16.04 -7.60
C LYS A 375 0.53 -16.68 -8.11
N HIS A 376 0.41 -16.69 -9.44
CA HIS A 376 -0.79 -17.17 -10.11
C HIS A 376 -1.12 -18.61 -9.71
N ASN A 377 -2.37 -18.86 -9.28
CA ASN A 377 -2.88 -20.14 -8.78
C ASN A 377 -2.23 -20.64 -7.47
N GLU A 378 -1.44 -19.82 -6.77
CA GLU A 378 -0.88 -20.20 -5.47
C GLU A 378 -1.47 -19.35 -4.31
N ASN A 379 -1.37 -18.02 -4.41
CA ASN A 379 -1.87 -17.08 -3.41
C ASN A 379 -2.78 -16.00 -3.99
N GLY A 380 -2.95 -16.00 -5.31
CA GLY A 380 -3.78 -15.07 -6.06
C GLY A 380 -3.85 -15.47 -7.53
N LEU A 381 -4.55 -14.65 -8.29
CA LEU A 381 -4.80 -14.81 -9.71
C LEU A 381 -4.22 -13.60 -10.45
N ILE A 382 -3.63 -13.82 -11.63
CA ILE A 382 -3.08 -12.74 -12.47
C ILE A 382 -3.88 -12.69 -13.76
N PHE A 383 -4.30 -11.49 -14.18
CA PHE A 383 -5.01 -11.25 -15.44
C PHE A 383 -4.40 -10.05 -16.19
N LYS A 384 -4.58 -10.00 -17.51
CA LYS A 384 -4.03 -8.95 -18.38
C LYS A 384 -5.08 -7.99 -18.91
N ASN A 385 -6.32 -8.44 -19.02
CA ASN A 385 -7.40 -7.69 -19.63
C ASN A 385 -8.76 -8.07 -19.01
N LYS A 386 -9.81 -7.43 -19.45
CA LYS A 386 -11.17 -7.61 -18.95
C LYS A 386 -11.72 -9.02 -19.23
N GLU A 387 -11.36 -9.61 -20.36
CA GLU A 387 -11.80 -10.96 -20.76
C GLU A 387 -11.19 -12.01 -19.84
N GLU A 388 -9.90 -11.91 -19.54
CA GLU A 388 -9.23 -12.79 -18.58
C GLU A 388 -9.81 -12.62 -17.17
N LEU A 389 -10.09 -11.38 -16.73
CA LEU A 389 -10.73 -11.14 -15.43
C LEU A 389 -12.13 -11.74 -15.39
N ALA A 390 -12.94 -11.61 -16.44
CA ALA A 390 -14.28 -12.20 -16.50
C ALA A 390 -14.21 -13.72 -16.35
N ASN A 391 -13.32 -14.39 -17.08
CA ASN A 391 -13.12 -15.83 -16.99
C ASN A 391 -12.67 -16.24 -15.57
N LEU A 392 -11.73 -15.50 -14.97
CA LEU A 392 -11.28 -15.77 -13.61
C LEU A 392 -12.40 -15.65 -12.57
N LEU A 393 -13.27 -14.63 -12.68
CA LEU A 393 -14.43 -14.47 -11.80
C LEU A 393 -15.42 -15.61 -11.95
N GLN A 394 -15.69 -16.04 -13.19
CA GLN A 394 -16.58 -17.16 -13.47
C GLN A 394 -16.00 -18.46 -12.90
N ASP A 395 -14.72 -18.75 -13.15
CA ASP A 395 -14.09 -19.99 -12.64
C ASP A 395 -14.00 -19.97 -11.11
N TRP A 396 -13.69 -18.82 -10.50
CA TRP A 396 -13.59 -18.68 -9.05
C TRP A 396 -14.91 -18.87 -8.32
N PHE A 397 -16.01 -18.34 -8.86
CA PHE A 397 -17.32 -18.39 -8.19
C PHE A 397 -18.25 -19.49 -8.70
N ARG A 398 -17.81 -20.36 -9.61
CA ARG A 398 -18.64 -21.49 -10.05
C ARG A 398 -18.93 -22.43 -8.88
N GLY A 399 -20.23 -22.71 -8.62
CA GLY A 399 -20.69 -23.59 -7.54
C GLY A 399 -20.57 -23.01 -6.13
N PHE A 400 -20.07 -21.77 -5.99
CA PHE A 400 -19.96 -21.10 -4.71
C PHE A 400 -21.34 -20.83 -4.08
N PRO A 401 -21.50 -20.98 -2.77
CA PRO A 401 -20.55 -21.45 -1.75
C PRO A 401 -20.67 -22.96 -1.42
N ARG A 402 -21.45 -23.72 -2.17
CA ARG A 402 -21.97 -25.06 -1.80
C ARG A 402 -21.07 -26.25 -2.18
N GLU A 403 -20.23 -26.13 -3.21
CA GLU A 403 -19.50 -27.29 -3.74
C GLU A 403 -18.18 -27.57 -2.98
N THR A 404 -17.97 -28.86 -2.69
CA THR A 404 -16.81 -29.35 -1.93
C THR A 404 -15.48 -29.14 -2.68
N ALA A 405 -15.47 -29.24 -4.01
CA ALA A 405 -14.29 -29.07 -4.85
C ALA A 405 -13.72 -27.62 -4.75
N ILE A 406 -14.60 -26.64 -4.59
CA ILE A 406 -14.21 -25.24 -4.39
C ILE A 406 -13.51 -25.06 -3.05
N LYS A 407 -13.93 -25.78 -2.01
CA LYS A 407 -13.28 -25.73 -0.70
C LYS A 407 -11.84 -26.24 -0.75
N GLU A 408 -11.50 -27.22 -1.57
CA GLU A 408 -10.13 -27.71 -1.73
C GLU A 408 -9.24 -26.67 -2.42
N THR A 409 -9.70 -26.06 -3.52
CA THR A 409 -8.98 -24.99 -4.21
C THR A 409 -8.73 -23.80 -3.27
N TYR A 410 -9.75 -23.34 -2.55
CA TYR A 410 -9.60 -22.24 -1.58
C TYR A 410 -8.66 -22.60 -0.44
N TYR A 411 -8.63 -23.87 -0.01
CA TYR A 411 -7.76 -24.31 1.07
C TYR A 411 -6.28 -24.08 0.75
N ASP A 412 -5.84 -24.36 -0.46
CA ASP A 412 -4.45 -24.16 -0.86
C ASP A 412 -4.08 -22.66 -0.91
N PHE A 413 -4.97 -21.80 -1.42
CA PHE A 413 -4.78 -20.35 -1.37
C PHE A 413 -4.65 -19.86 0.07
N TYR A 414 -5.56 -20.24 0.94
CA TYR A 414 -5.54 -19.84 2.35
C TYR A 414 -4.30 -20.34 3.09
N LYS A 415 -3.84 -21.54 2.82
CA LYS A 415 -2.60 -22.08 3.38
C LYS A 415 -1.38 -21.25 2.96
N ASN A 416 -1.29 -20.91 1.68
CA ASN A 416 -0.19 -20.09 1.15
C ASN A 416 -0.23 -18.66 1.71
N LEU A 417 -1.42 -18.10 1.90
CA LEU A 417 -1.59 -16.80 2.54
C LEU A 417 -1.22 -16.83 4.03
N ASP A 418 -1.52 -17.92 4.75
CA ASP A 418 -1.08 -18.09 6.12
C ASP A 418 0.46 -18.15 6.23
N GLU A 419 1.15 -18.80 5.28
CA GLU A 419 2.62 -18.76 5.21
C GLU A 419 3.15 -17.34 4.93
N PHE A 420 2.52 -16.59 4.00
CA PHE A 420 2.87 -15.20 3.74
C PHE A 420 2.76 -14.32 5.01
N ARG A 421 1.72 -14.50 5.81
CA ARG A 421 1.44 -13.74 7.04
C ARG A 421 2.43 -14.01 8.19
N LYS A 422 3.16 -15.13 8.15
CA LYS A 422 4.24 -15.42 9.12
C LYS A 422 5.43 -14.48 8.94
N LEU A 423 5.61 -13.93 7.74
CA LEU A 423 6.68 -12.99 7.42
C LEU A 423 6.31 -11.59 7.93
N LYS A 424 6.74 -11.24 9.12
CA LYS A 424 6.47 -9.94 9.75
C LYS A 424 7.49 -8.88 9.32
N TRP A 425 7.07 -7.60 9.39
CA TRP A 425 7.91 -6.47 9.00
C TRP A 425 9.21 -6.40 9.80
N HIS A 426 9.14 -6.31 11.13
CA HIS A 426 10.32 -6.04 11.96
C HIS A 426 11.42 -7.10 11.81
N PRO A 427 11.17 -8.43 11.85
CA PRO A 427 12.19 -9.44 11.58
C PRO A 427 12.81 -9.34 10.18
N CYS A 428 11.99 -9.06 9.15
CA CYS A 428 12.50 -8.83 7.79
C CYS A 428 13.35 -7.56 7.71
N TRP A 429 12.94 -6.51 8.41
CA TRP A 429 13.65 -5.24 8.49
C TRP A 429 15.00 -5.37 9.18
N THR A 430 15.04 -6.06 10.32
CA THR A 430 16.28 -6.31 11.09
C THR A 430 17.31 -7.05 10.25
N CYS A 431 16.88 -8.06 9.47
CA CYS A 431 17.80 -8.80 8.60
C CYS A 431 18.31 -7.98 7.41
N ASN A 432 17.47 -7.14 6.79
CA ASN A 432 17.77 -6.53 5.49
C ASN A 432 18.12 -5.03 5.59
N ALA A 433 17.50 -4.28 6.49
CA ALA A 433 17.66 -2.83 6.60
C ALA A 433 18.62 -2.41 7.73
N LEU A 434 18.51 -3.01 8.92
CA LEU A 434 19.33 -2.64 10.08
C LEU A 434 20.83 -2.57 9.78
N PRO A 435 21.46 -3.50 9.01
CA PRO A 435 22.88 -3.40 8.69
C PRO A 435 23.27 -2.09 8.05
N LEU A 436 22.39 -1.46 7.26
CA LEU A 436 22.66 -0.17 6.63
C LEU A 436 22.77 0.97 7.62
N PHE A 437 22.15 0.87 8.80
CA PHE A 437 22.22 1.86 9.86
C PHE A 437 23.38 1.62 10.82
N LEU A 438 23.82 0.36 10.96
CA LEU A 438 24.93 -0.03 11.82
C LEU A 438 26.31 0.16 11.20
N ASP A 439 26.45 0.18 9.86
CA ASP A 439 27.69 0.42 9.13
C ASP A 439 28.23 1.85 9.32
N GLY A 440 28.79 2.11 10.46
CA GLY A 440 29.29 3.41 10.97
C GLY A 440 29.55 3.31 12.45
N VAL A 441 29.07 2.28 13.10
CA VAL A 441 29.42 1.85 14.46
C VAL A 441 30.50 0.80 14.31
N SER A 442 31.73 1.12 14.76
CA SER A 442 32.93 0.25 14.77
C SER A 442 32.57 -1.24 14.87
N GLY A 443 32.84 -1.96 13.77
CA GLY A 443 32.70 -3.41 13.74
C GLY A 443 33.59 -4.06 14.79
N GLN A 444 32.92 -4.60 15.78
CA GLN A 444 33.35 -5.73 16.62
C GLN A 444 32.48 -5.75 17.86
N GLN A 445 31.55 -6.68 17.91
CA GLN A 445 30.80 -7.18 19.09
C GLN A 445 29.27 -7.10 18.96
N ARG A 446 28.69 -7.86 18.04
CA ARG A 446 27.31 -8.37 18.15
C ARG A 446 27.05 -9.55 17.20
N LEU A 447 27.95 -10.54 17.20
CA LEU A 447 27.70 -11.86 16.58
C LEU A 447 28.00 -12.99 17.57
N THR A 448 27.66 -12.82 18.84
CA THR A 448 27.62 -13.92 19.82
C THR A 448 26.65 -13.52 20.93
N ASN A 449 25.39 -13.90 20.74
CA ASN A 449 24.56 -14.50 21.79
C ASN A 449 23.26 -15.00 21.17
#